data_4ffd76b27f8984cdede38370911fe2fb
#
_entry.id   4ffd76b27f8984cdede38370911fe2fb
#
_cell.length_a   1.000
_cell.length_b   1.000
_cell.length_c   1.000
_cell.angle_alpha   90.00
_cell.angle_beta   90.00
_cell.angle_gamma   90.00
#
_symmetry.space_group_name_H-M   'P 1'
#
loop_
_entity.id
_entity.type
_entity.pdbx_description
1 polymer ?
#
loop_
_entity_poly.entity_id
_entity_poly.type
_entity_poly.pdbx_seq_one_letter_code
_entity_poly.pdbx_strand_id
1 'polypeptide(L)'
;MARSEAARIFEEVLAGQASGPPVVLATVVQAPPDSAAAVGAKLLLRQDGSTLGSLGGGPLEAAVLADARDAFRRHSVESLFYAPDGSRLSRPARGGESAGGGYQVMFELHEPPATLVIVGGGHIGKALATIGDLCGFSVVVVDDRPDYANQERFPEADRVLCGDFAEVLCGLPIDANTYIVTVTRGHKHDEESLRQVVSRGVAAYVGMIGSKRRVAAVLQHLIDDGLDPEAVRRVHTPIGLDIGAETPEEIAVAIMAEVVQVRRGGSGRPMREVKKARRGVAPAERVPEGD
;
A
#
# COMPACT_ATOMS: atom_id res chain seq x y z
N MET A 1 37.01 13.40 -4.21
CA MET A 1 37.04 12.12 -3.46
C MET A 1 35.81 11.31 -3.88
N ALA A 2 35.99 10.06 -4.31
CA ALA A 2 34.85 9.17 -4.62
C ALA A 2 34.07 8.88 -3.31
N ARG A 3 32.73 9.05 -3.37
CA ARG A 3 31.86 8.72 -2.23
C ARG A 3 31.90 7.21 -1.97
N SER A 4 31.88 6.79 -0.70
CA SER A 4 31.81 5.37 -0.38
C SER A 4 30.52 4.75 -0.88
N GLU A 5 30.52 3.45 -1.18
CA GLU A 5 29.33 2.71 -1.63
C GLU A 5 28.18 2.85 -0.60
N ALA A 6 28.51 2.73 0.69
CA ALA A 6 27.55 2.91 1.77
C ALA A 6 26.88 4.31 1.73
N ALA A 7 27.64 5.38 1.49
CA ALA A 7 27.08 6.72 1.38
C ALA A 7 26.11 6.84 0.21
N ARG A 8 26.43 6.23 -0.93
CA ARG A 8 25.53 6.19 -2.10
C ARG A 8 24.24 5.43 -1.83
N ILE A 9 24.31 4.29 -1.11
CA ILE A 9 23.12 3.53 -0.70
C ILE A 9 22.18 4.41 0.16
N PHE A 10 22.72 5.10 1.15
CA PHE A 10 21.91 5.96 2.02
C PHE A 10 21.34 7.19 1.30
N GLU A 11 22.07 7.77 0.34
CA GLU A 11 21.56 8.84 -0.53
C GLU A 11 20.34 8.37 -1.33
N GLU A 12 20.39 7.17 -1.91
CA GLU A 12 19.27 6.56 -2.66
C GLU A 12 18.07 6.26 -1.76
N VAL A 13 18.32 5.73 -0.55
CA VAL A 13 17.27 5.49 0.45
C VAL A 13 16.55 6.79 0.82
N LEU A 14 17.30 7.85 1.13
CA LEU A 14 16.72 9.16 1.46
C LEU A 14 15.95 9.76 0.28
N ALA A 15 16.49 9.63 -0.95
CA ALA A 15 15.79 10.07 -2.15
C ALA A 15 14.48 9.31 -2.36
N GLY A 16 14.50 7.98 -2.17
CA GLY A 16 13.30 7.15 -2.28
C GLY A 16 12.23 7.52 -1.26
N GLN A 17 12.59 7.86 -0.04
CA GLN A 17 11.64 8.27 1.00
C GLN A 17 11.08 9.69 0.78
N ALA A 18 11.84 10.58 0.17
CA ALA A 18 11.42 11.98 -0.01
C ALA A 18 10.43 12.16 -1.17
N SER A 19 10.82 11.80 -2.39
CA SER A 19 10.01 11.98 -3.61
C SER A 19 10.57 11.22 -4.82
N GLY A 20 11.63 10.43 -4.61
CA GLY A 20 12.26 9.66 -5.66
C GLY A 20 11.53 8.34 -5.95
N PRO A 21 12.00 7.60 -6.95
CA PRO A 21 11.45 6.27 -7.22
C PRO A 21 11.71 5.33 -6.02
N PRO A 22 10.80 4.42 -5.71
CA PRO A 22 10.97 3.45 -4.65
C PRO A 22 12.22 2.59 -4.82
N VAL A 23 12.87 2.25 -3.70
CA VAL A 23 14.00 1.33 -3.65
C VAL A 23 13.81 0.29 -2.57
N VAL A 24 14.31 -0.92 -2.78
CA VAL A 24 14.35 -1.98 -1.75
C VAL A 24 15.77 -2.15 -1.27
N LEU A 25 15.96 -2.03 0.04
CA LEU A 25 17.25 -2.30 0.71
C LEU A 25 17.20 -3.68 1.36
N ALA A 26 18.08 -4.58 0.92
CA ALA A 26 18.34 -5.86 1.56
C ALA A 26 19.59 -5.75 2.44
N THR A 27 19.45 -6.07 3.74
CA THR A 27 20.54 -6.04 4.70
C THR A 27 20.74 -7.41 5.34
N VAL A 28 21.96 -7.94 5.33
CA VAL A 28 22.30 -9.17 6.05
C VAL A 28 22.36 -8.86 7.55
N VAL A 29 21.44 -9.44 8.32
CA VAL A 29 21.37 -9.24 9.79
C VAL A 29 21.94 -10.42 10.58
N GLN A 30 22.06 -11.59 9.93
CA GLN A 30 22.76 -12.77 10.45
C GLN A 30 23.44 -13.50 9.30
N ALA A 31 24.65 -14.01 9.54
CA ALA A 31 25.45 -14.76 8.57
C ALA A 31 26.22 -15.89 9.27
N PRO A 32 26.50 -17.01 8.58
CA PRO A 32 27.42 -18.01 9.08
C PRO A 32 28.84 -17.43 9.30
N PRO A 33 29.65 -17.98 10.21
CA PRO A 33 31.06 -17.65 10.30
C PRO A 33 31.74 -17.84 8.95
N ASP A 34 32.73 -16.98 8.65
CA ASP A 34 33.58 -17.03 7.44
C ASP A 34 32.80 -17.07 6.10
N SER A 35 31.56 -16.57 6.10
CA SER A 35 30.73 -16.50 4.90
C SER A 35 31.08 -15.32 3.98
N ALA A 36 30.76 -15.43 2.68
CA ALA A 36 31.02 -14.38 1.69
C ALA A 36 30.25 -13.09 1.99
N ALA A 37 29.00 -13.21 2.49
CA ALA A 37 28.19 -12.08 2.91
C ALA A 37 28.33 -11.82 4.40
N ALA A 38 29.04 -10.77 4.78
CA ALA A 38 29.20 -10.37 6.18
C ALA A 38 27.89 -9.73 6.74
N VAL A 39 27.69 -9.83 8.05
CA VAL A 39 26.63 -9.07 8.74
C VAL A 39 26.83 -7.57 8.48
N GLY A 40 25.74 -6.90 8.11
CA GLY A 40 25.75 -5.49 7.69
C GLY A 40 25.97 -5.28 6.20
N ALA A 41 26.30 -6.33 5.40
CA ALA A 41 26.35 -6.22 3.95
C ALA A 41 24.97 -5.77 3.40
N LYS A 42 24.99 -4.89 2.40
CA LYS A 42 23.79 -4.24 1.86
C LYS A 42 23.73 -4.38 0.33
N LEU A 43 22.52 -4.61 -0.15
CA LEU A 43 22.20 -4.63 -1.57
C LEU A 43 20.93 -3.81 -1.78
N LEU A 44 21.02 -2.74 -2.53
CA LEU A 44 19.88 -1.91 -2.91
C LEU A 44 19.43 -2.29 -4.33
N LEU A 45 18.12 -2.50 -4.49
CA LEU A 45 17.47 -2.77 -5.77
C LEU A 45 16.57 -1.59 -6.13
N ARG A 46 16.69 -1.07 -7.36
CA ARG A 46 15.78 -0.07 -7.94
C ARG A 46 14.68 -0.74 -8.76
N GLN A 47 13.62 0.01 -9.05
CA GLN A 47 12.49 -0.50 -9.87
C GLN A 47 12.88 -0.93 -11.27
N ASP A 48 13.90 -0.30 -11.87
CA ASP A 48 14.44 -0.66 -13.18
C ASP A 48 15.27 -1.95 -13.18
N GLY A 49 15.45 -2.57 -12.01
CA GLY A 49 16.23 -3.78 -11.81
C GLY A 49 17.72 -3.55 -11.59
N SER A 50 18.20 -2.31 -11.67
CA SER A 50 19.59 -1.97 -11.37
C SER A 50 19.86 -2.07 -9.88
N THR A 51 21.12 -2.36 -9.49
CA THR A 51 21.52 -2.59 -8.11
C THR A 51 22.66 -1.67 -7.69
N LEU A 52 22.80 -1.49 -6.37
CA LEU A 52 23.92 -0.83 -5.72
C LEU A 52 24.31 -1.61 -4.47
N GLY A 53 25.59 -1.87 -4.29
CA GLY A 53 26.10 -2.78 -3.26
C GLY A 53 26.08 -4.24 -3.70
N SER A 54 26.48 -5.14 -2.79
CA SER A 54 26.55 -6.58 -3.04
C SER A 54 26.50 -7.37 -1.74
N LEU A 55 26.00 -8.60 -1.83
CA LEU A 55 26.09 -9.60 -0.74
C LEU A 55 27.17 -10.65 -1.01
N GLY A 56 28.17 -10.32 -1.85
CA GLY A 56 29.25 -11.21 -2.22
C GLY A 56 29.00 -12.03 -3.47
N GLY A 57 27.90 -11.78 -4.20
CA GLY A 57 27.56 -12.50 -5.42
C GLY A 57 27.00 -13.92 -5.18
N GLY A 58 26.89 -14.70 -6.25
CA GLY A 58 26.52 -16.12 -6.18
C GLY A 58 25.04 -16.39 -5.91
N PRO A 59 24.70 -17.64 -5.48
CA PRO A 59 23.32 -18.07 -5.35
C PRO A 59 22.50 -17.28 -4.30
N LEU A 60 23.12 -16.89 -3.19
CA LEU A 60 22.46 -16.09 -2.15
C LEU A 60 21.99 -14.75 -2.71
N GLU A 61 22.89 -14.01 -3.36
CA GLU A 61 22.54 -12.69 -3.92
C GLU A 61 21.44 -12.79 -4.98
N ALA A 62 21.51 -13.81 -5.84
CA ALA A 62 20.46 -14.07 -6.84
C ALA A 62 19.09 -14.33 -6.22
N ALA A 63 19.03 -15.13 -5.14
CA ALA A 63 17.80 -15.42 -4.40
C ALA A 63 17.27 -14.15 -3.70
N VAL A 64 18.14 -13.39 -3.05
CA VAL A 64 17.78 -12.12 -2.39
C VAL A 64 17.24 -11.12 -3.41
N LEU A 65 17.84 -11.01 -4.61
CA LEU A 65 17.32 -10.13 -5.67
C LEU A 65 15.93 -10.55 -6.16
N ALA A 66 15.66 -11.84 -6.27
CA ALA A 66 14.33 -12.34 -6.63
C ALA A 66 13.29 -11.91 -5.60
N ASP A 67 13.59 -12.09 -4.30
CA ASP A 67 12.69 -11.70 -3.22
C ASP A 67 12.57 -10.19 -3.03
N ALA A 68 13.63 -9.42 -3.31
CA ALA A 68 13.59 -7.95 -3.30
C ALA A 68 12.63 -7.38 -4.33
N ARG A 69 12.50 -8.01 -5.51
CA ARG A 69 11.49 -7.64 -6.51
C ARG A 69 10.07 -7.81 -5.98
N ASP A 70 9.84 -8.86 -5.17
CA ASP A 70 8.55 -9.10 -4.56
C ASP A 70 8.24 -8.11 -3.43
N ALA A 71 9.26 -7.57 -2.76
CA ALA A 71 9.09 -6.58 -1.69
C ALA A 71 8.44 -5.28 -2.19
N PHE A 72 8.67 -4.85 -3.44
CA PHE A 72 7.95 -3.71 -4.05
C PHE A 72 6.42 -3.89 -4.06
N ARG A 73 5.94 -5.14 -4.13
CA ARG A 73 4.50 -5.46 -4.17
C ARG A 73 3.88 -5.63 -2.79
N ARG A 74 4.69 -5.96 -1.78
CA ARG A 74 4.19 -6.31 -0.43
C ARG A 74 4.08 -5.14 0.51
N HIS A 75 4.76 -4.02 0.22
CA HIS A 75 4.81 -2.81 1.04
C HIS A 75 5.06 -3.09 2.52
N SER A 76 5.96 -4.03 2.83
CA SER A 76 6.25 -4.47 4.20
C SER A 76 7.72 -4.72 4.45
N VAL A 77 8.16 -4.41 5.67
CA VAL A 77 9.48 -4.85 6.17
C VAL A 77 9.37 -6.32 6.55
N GLU A 78 10.23 -7.16 6.01
CA GLU A 78 10.27 -8.58 6.33
C GLU A 78 11.69 -9.10 6.46
N SER A 79 11.85 -10.17 7.24
CA SER A 79 13.11 -10.91 7.33
C SER A 79 12.93 -12.32 6.78
N LEU A 80 13.78 -12.69 5.84
CA LEU A 80 13.79 -13.98 5.19
C LEU A 80 15.07 -14.74 5.51
N PHE A 81 14.98 -16.07 5.51
CA PHE A 81 16.07 -16.96 5.89
C PHE A 81 16.52 -17.77 4.69
N TYR A 82 17.85 -17.88 4.51
CA TYR A 82 18.46 -18.56 3.36
C TYR A 82 19.57 -19.48 3.81
N ALA A 83 19.72 -20.61 3.13
CA ALA A 83 20.91 -21.41 3.15
C ALA A 83 22.03 -20.77 2.30
N PRO A 84 23.29 -21.21 2.43
CA PRO A 84 24.41 -20.68 1.63
C PRO A 84 24.24 -20.86 0.11
N ASP A 85 23.48 -21.86 -0.32
CA ASP A 85 23.12 -22.13 -1.73
C ASP A 85 21.96 -21.25 -2.25
N GLY A 86 21.46 -20.30 -1.43
CA GLY A 86 20.36 -19.41 -1.77
C GLY A 86 18.96 -20.02 -1.58
N SER A 87 18.84 -21.28 -1.17
CA SER A 87 17.53 -21.87 -0.91
C SER A 87 16.85 -21.25 0.32
N ARG A 88 15.51 -21.08 0.24
CA ARG A 88 14.71 -20.49 1.34
C ARG A 88 14.62 -21.47 2.51
N LEU A 89 14.85 -20.95 3.70
CA LEU A 89 14.70 -21.67 4.96
C LEU A 89 13.43 -21.21 5.69
N SER A 90 12.81 -22.12 6.43
CA SER A 90 11.75 -21.77 7.37
C SER A 90 12.27 -20.88 8.50
N ARG A 91 11.43 -19.94 8.96
CA ARG A 91 11.78 -19.10 10.11
C ARG A 91 12.06 -19.97 11.33
N PRO A 92 13.23 -19.78 12.03
CA PRO A 92 13.52 -20.50 13.26
C PRO A 92 12.45 -20.24 14.33
N ALA A 93 12.20 -21.22 15.20
CA ALA A 93 11.37 -21.03 16.38
C ALA A 93 11.98 -19.94 17.27
N ARG A 94 11.14 -19.16 17.99
CA ARG A 94 11.60 -18.08 18.88
C ARG A 94 12.66 -18.62 19.87
N GLY A 95 13.86 -18.04 19.85
CA GLY A 95 14.96 -18.41 20.75
C GLY A 95 15.87 -19.53 20.23
N GLY A 96 15.62 -20.08 19.04
CA GLY A 96 16.54 -21.01 18.38
C GLY A 96 17.54 -20.28 17.50
N GLU A 97 18.84 -20.61 17.60
CA GLU A 97 19.79 -20.32 16.54
C GLU A 97 19.29 -20.96 15.24
N SER A 98 19.54 -20.31 14.10
CA SER A 98 19.18 -20.93 12.79
C SER A 98 19.90 -22.27 12.71
N ALA A 99 19.16 -23.37 12.87
CA ALA A 99 19.73 -24.71 12.78
C ALA A 99 20.41 -24.85 11.41
N GLY A 100 21.74 -24.84 11.40
CA GLY A 100 22.54 -25.11 10.21
C GLY A 100 23.24 -23.94 9.55
N GLY A 101 23.47 -22.78 10.23
CA GLY A 101 24.39 -21.76 9.72
C GLY A 101 23.87 -21.01 8.48
N GLY A 102 22.60 -20.62 8.47
CA GLY A 102 22.01 -19.84 7.38
C GLY A 102 22.14 -18.33 7.56
N TYR A 103 21.76 -17.61 6.50
CA TYR A 103 21.65 -16.15 6.50
C TYR A 103 20.25 -15.71 6.91
N GLN A 104 20.17 -14.58 7.64
CA GLN A 104 18.96 -13.80 7.76
C GLN A 104 19.14 -12.49 7.03
N VAL A 105 18.26 -12.18 6.11
CA VAL A 105 18.27 -10.93 5.34
C VAL A 105 16.98 -10.16 5.62
N MET A 106 17.12 -8.90 6.01
CA MET A 106 16.02 -7.98 6.21
C MET A 106 15.79 -7.17 4.92
N PHE A 107 14.54 -7.05 4.50
CA PHE A 107 14.12 -6.28 3.35
C PHE A 107 13.33 -5.07 3.82
N GLU A 108 13.69 -3.91 3.35
CA GLU A 108 13.05 -2.63 3.66
C GLU A 108 12.71 -1.92 2.35
N LEU A 109 11.42 -1.66 2.12
CA LEU A 109 10.97 -0.80 1.02
C LEU A 109 11.02 0.65 1.48
N HIS A 110 11.75 1.47 0.73
CA HIS A 110 11.83 2.91 0.92
C HIS A 110 11.12 3.59 -0.25
N GLU A 111 9.98 4.18 0.04
CA GLU A 111 9.09 4.87 -0.90
C GLU A 111 8.53 6.14 -0.25
N PRO A 112 8.10 7.15 -1.01
CA PRO A 112 7.37 8.27 -0.46
C PRO A 112 6.10 7.82 0.26
N PRO A 113 5.57 8.59 1.21
CA PRO A 113 4.25 8.34 1.75
C PRO A 113 3.22 8.14 0.64
N ALA A 114 2.37 7.12 0.77
CA ALA A 114 1.29 6.92 -0.19
C ALA A 114 0.35 8.13 -0.19
N THR A 115 -0.13 8.54 -1.35
CA THR A 115 -1.03 9.68 -1.48
C THR A 115 -2.48 9.23 -1.37
N LEU A 116 -3.24 9.79 -0.43
CA LEU A 116 -4.69 9.64 -0.32
C LEU A 116 -5.36 10.88 -0.90
N VAL A 117 -5.99 10.73 -2.06
CA VAL A 117 -6.78 11.80 -2.69
C VAL A 117 -8.25 11.62 -2.29
N ILE A 118 -8.77 12.58 -1.54
CA ILE A 118 -10.16 12.60 -1.07
C ILE A 118 -10.93 13.58 -1.94
N VAL A 119 -11.82 13.05 -2.77
CA VAL A 119 -12.70 13.83 -3.66
C VAL A 119 -14.03 14.03 -2.94
N GLY A 120 -14.19 15.23 -2.35
CA GLY A 120 -15.33 15.63 -1.52
C GLY A 120 -14.94 15.97 -0.09
N GLY A 121 -14.96 17.26 0.27
CA GLY A 121 -14.62 17.81 1.59
C GLY A 121 -15.76 17.79 2.61
N GLY A 122 -16.78 16.94 2.43
CA GLY A 122 -17.91 16.78 3.37
C GLY A 122 -17.51 16.15 4.71
N HIS A 123 -18.50 15.68 5.49
CA HIS A 123 -18.24 15.07 6.81
C HIS A 123 -17.39 13.81 6.72
N ILE A 124 -17.69 12.92 5.76
CA ILE A 124 -16.88 11.70 5.53
C ILE A 124 -15.47 12.09 5.07
N GLY A 125 -15.33 13.05 4.15
CA GLY A 125 -14.02 13.52 3.68
C GLY A 125 -13.18 14.11 4.80
N LYS A 126 -13.79 14.83 5.76
CA LYS A 126 -13.10 15.35 6.94
C LYS A 126 -12.56 14.24 7.84
N ALA A 127 -13.40 13.26 8.14
CA ALA A 127 -12.97 12.09 8.93
C ALA A 127 -11.89 11.27 8.21
N LEU A 128 -12.01 11.08 6.89
CA LEU A 128 -11.01 10.39 6.08
C LEU A 128 -9.66 11.10 6.09
N ALA A 129 -9.62 12.43 6.02
CA ALA A 129 -8.38 13.19 6.05
C ALA A 129 -7.64 12.95 7.38
N THR A 130 -8.34 13.05 8.50
CA THR A 130 -7.77 12.80 9.83
C THR A 130 -7.24 11.36 9.97
N ILE A 131 -8.02 10.34 9.55
CA ILE A 131 -7.59 8.94 9.65
C ILE A 131 -6.46 8.65 8.66
N GLY A 132 -6.49 9.25 7.47
CA GLY A 132 -5.45 9.10 6.45
C GLY A 132 -4.09 9.60 6.94
N ASP A 133 -4.05 10.78 7.54
CA ASP A 133 -2.85 11.35 8.16
C ASP A 133 -2.32 10.43 9.28
N LEU A 134 -3.18 9.99 10.21
CA LEU A 134 -2.83 9.03 11.26
C LEU A 134 -2.28 7.70 10.72
N CYS A 135 -2.70 7.30 9.53
CA CYS A 135 -2.21 6.09 8.84
C CYS A 135 -0.93 6.35 8.02
N GLY A 136 -0.38 7.56 8.02
CA GLY A 136 0.85 7.94 7.33
C GLY A 136 0.68 8.11 5.81
N PHE A 137 -0.48 8.53 5.36
CA PHE A 137 -0.70 8.96 3.98
C PHE A 137 -0.39 10.46 3.84
N SER A 138 0.13 10.84 2.68
CA SER A 138 0.09 12.22 2.22
C SER A 138 -1.34 12.54 1.77
N VAL A 139 -2.03 13.44 2.47
CA VAL A 139 -3.46 13.69 2.26
C VAL A 139 -3.68 14.88 1.33
N VAL A 140 -4.44 14.64 0.26
CA VAL A 140 -4.89 15.66 -0.70
C VAL A 140 -6.42 15.70 -0.69
N VAL A 141 -7.01 16.85 -0.37
CA VAL A 141 -8.47 17.05 -0.39
C VAL A 141 -8.87 17.92 -1.56
N VAL A 142 -9.92 17.52 -2.28
CA VAL A 142 -10.50 18.25 -3.41
C VAL A 142 -11.98 18.47 -3.18
N ASP A 143 -12.46 19.71 -3.26
CA ASP A 143 -13.89 20.04 -3.29
C ASP A 143 -14.11 21.29 -4.16
N ASP A 144 -15.27 21.39 -4.80
CA ASP A 144 -15.62 22.53 -5.67
C ASP A 144 -16.09 23.77 -4.89
N ARG A 145 -16.27 23.65 -3.57
CA ARG A 145 -16.76 24.70 -2.69
C ARG A 145 -15.65 25.22 -1.76
N PRO A 146 -15.40 26.54 -1.73
CA PRO A 146 -14.35 27.09 -0.85
C PRO A 146 -14.56 26.80 0.65
N ASP A 147 -15.80 26.74 1.13
CA ASP A 147 -16.12 26.42 2.53
C ASP A 147 -15.78 24.97 2.90
N TYR A 148 -15.66 24.10 1.91
CA TYR A 148 -15.34 22.67 2.07
C TYR A 148 -13.92 22.31 1.59
N ALA A 149 -13.23 23.23 0.94
CA ALA A 149 -11.87 23.07 0.45
C ALA A 149 -10.96 24.21 0.94
N ASN A 150 -10.64 24.20 2.24
CA ASN A 150 -9.72 25.16 2.84
C ASN A 150 -8.87 24.52 3.95
N GLN A 151 -7.71 25.12 4.21
CA GLN A 151 -6.73 24.59 5.17
C GLN A 151 -7.21 24.66 6.63
N GLU A 152 -8.08 25.60 6.97
CA GLU A 152 -8.65 25.69 8.33
C GLU A 152 -9.51 24.46 8.64
N ARG A 153 -10.25 23.98 7.64
CA ARG A 153 -11.07 22.78 7.73
C ARG A 153 -10.23 21.50 7.75
N PHE A 154 -9.11 21.46 7.05
CA PHE A 154 -8.24 20.30 6.88
C PHE A 154 -6.78 20.61 7.29
N PRO A 155 -6.53 20.88 8.58
CA PRO A 155 -5.18 21.21 9.04
C PRO A 155 -4.18 20.06 8.88
N GLU A 156 -4.67 18.83 8.84
CA GLU A 156 -3.90 17.60 8.63
C GLU A 156 -3.57 17.29 7.16
N ALA A 157 -4.22 17.97 6.19
CA ALA A 157 -3.97 17.72 4.77
C ALA A 157 -2.72 18.44 4.27
N ASP A 158 -1.87 17.76 3.51
CA ASP A 158 -0.72 18.36 2.84
C ASP A 158 -1.13 19.34 1.75
N ARG A 159 -2.26 19.07 1.09
CA ARG A 159 -2.81 19.93 0.05
C ARG A 159 -4.33 19.94 0.11
N VAL A 160 -4.90 21.14 0.01
CA VAL A 160 -6.34 21.33 -0.14
C VAL A 160 -6.58 22.13 -1.42
N LEU A 161 -7.33 21.56 -2.35
CA LEU A 161 -7.54 22.10 -3.69
C LEU A 161 -9.02 22.43 -3.88
N CYS A 162 -9.32 23.70 -4.15
CA CYS A 162 -10.65 24.18 -4.45
C CYS A 162 -10.79 24.36 -5.96
N GLY A 163 -11.72 23.66 -6.59
CA GLY A 163 -11.97 23.78 -8.03
C GLY A 163 -12.83 22.68 -8.59
N ASP A 164 -13.06 22.72 -9.90
CA ASP A 164 -13.77 21.66 -10.61
C ASP A 164 -13.04 20.31 -10.44
N PHE A 165 -13.79 19.28 -10.10
CA PHE A 165 -13.20 17.98 -9.77
C PHE A 165 -12.42 17.37 -10.94
N ALA A 166 -12.95 17.47 -12.17
CA ALA A 166 -12.30 16.92 -13.35
C ALA A 166 -11.02 17.68 -13.69
N GLU A 167 -11.03 19.01 -13.63
CA GLU A 167 -9.86 19.84 -13.89
C GLU A 167 -8.75 19.60 -12.87
N VAL A 168 -9.10 19.60 -11.58
CA VAL A 168 -8.14 19.38 -10.49
C VAL A 168 -7.53 17.98 -10.59
N LEU A 169 -8.35 16.93 -10.76
CA LEU A 169 -7.87 15.57 -10.90
C LEU A 169 -7.01 15.38 -12.15
N CYS A 170 -7.33 16.05 -13.24
CA CYS A 170 -6.50 16.04 -14.47
C CYS A 170 -5.07 16.54 -14.21
N GLY A 171 -4.90 17.54 -13.37
CA GLY A 171 -3.60 18.14 -13.03
C GLY A 171 -2.83 17.42 -11.91
N LEU A 172 -3.45 16.46 -11.20
CA LEU A 172 -2.77 15.75 -10.13
C LEU A 172 -1.83 14.65 -10.66
N PRO A 173 -0.63 14.49 -10.06
CA PRO A 173 0.18 13.31 -10.29
C PRO A 173 -0.52 12.09 -9.67
N ILE A 174 -0.91 11.13 -10.50
CA ILE A 174 -1.53 9.87 -10.08
C ILE A 174 -0.60 8.74 -10.52
N ASP A 175 -0.21 7.89 -9.59
CA ASP A 175 0.70 6.78 -9.79
C ASP A 175 0.26 5.52 -9.04
N ALA A 176 1.10 4.47 -9.05
CA ALA A 176 0.83 3.21 -8.36
C ALA A 176 0.89 3.29 -6.82
N ASN A 177 1.21 4.46 -6.24
CA ASN A 177 1.17 4.73 -4.80
C ASN A 177 0.05 5.72 -4.42
N THR A 178 -0.89 5.97 -5.35
CA THR A 178 -2.02 6.89 -5.18
C THR A 178 -3.32 6.12 -4.92
N TYR A 179 -4.03 6.51 -3.87
CA TYR A 179 -5.30 5.94 -3.41
C TYR A 179 -6.37 7.02 -3.51
N ILE A 180 -7.43 6.78 -4.28
CA ILE A 180 -8.45 7.79 -4.58
C ILE A 180 -9.79 7.35 -4.00
N VAL A 181 -10.40 8.23 -3.22
CA VAL A 181 -11.67 8.02 -2.54
C VAL A 181 -12.64 9.11 -2.94
N THR A 182 -13.71 8.73 -3.67
CA THR A 182 -14.75 9.66 -4.11
C THR A 182 -15.94 9.59 -3.14
N VAL A 183 -16.13 10.68 -2.38
CA VAL A 183 -17.18 10.86 -1.37
C VAL A 183 -17.96 12.15 -1.61
N THR A 184 -18.25 12.45 -2.87
CA THR A 184 -18.96 13.67 -3.27
C THR A 184 -20.46 13.61 -2.96
N ARG A 185 -21.12 14.77 -3.05
CA ARG A 185 -22.57 14.93 -2.79
C ARG A 185 -23.48 14.56 -3.96
N GLY A 186 -22.93 14.28 -5.15
CA GLY A 186 -23.77 14.15 -6.35
C GLY A 186 -23.24 13.22 -7.43
N HIS A 187 -24.15 12.60 -8.18
CA HIS A 187 -23.84 11.63 -9.25
C HIS A 187 -22.93 12.17 -10.35
N LYS A 188 -23.16 13.42 -10.76
CA LYS A 188 -22.42 14.06 -11.84
C LYS A 188 -20.94 14.21 -11.47
N HIS A 189 -20.67 14.65 -10.25
CA HIS A 189 -19.29 14.82 -9.77
C HIS A 189 -18.56 13.49 -9.57
N ASP A 190 -19.27 12.45 -9.12
CA ASP A 190 -18.70 11.10 -9.00
C ASP A 190 -18.28 10.56 -10.37
N GLU A 191 -19.15 10.67 -11.38
CA GLU A 191 -18.89 10.18 -12.73
C GLU A 191 -17.74 10.93 -13.40
N GLU A 192 -17.74 12.26 -13.35
CA GLU A 192 -16.68 13.11 -13.88
C GLU A 192 -15.33 12.79 -13.23
N SER A 193 -15.31 12.64 -11.90
CA SER A 193 -14.10 12.29 -11.14
C SER A 193 -13.58 10.90 -11.52
N LEU A 194 -14.44 9.89 -11.55
CA LEU A 194 -14.06 8.53 -11.93
C LEU A 194 -13.55 8.46 -13.36
N ARG A 195 -14.14 9.17 -14.29
CA ARG A 195 -13.71 9.24 -15.69
C ARG A 195 -12.24 9.69 -15.78
N GLN A 196 -11.87 10.75 -15.07
CA GLN A 196 -10.51 11.27 -15.06
C GLN A 196 -9.50 10.30 -14.46
N VAL A 197 -9.90 9.51 -13.48
CA VAL A 197 -9.01 8.61 -12.76
C VAL A 197 -8.90 7.25 -13.44
N VAL A 198 -10.04 6.64 -13.80
CA VAL A 198 -10.11 5.30 -14.38
C VAL A 198 -9.45 5.27 -15.76
N SER A 199 -9.59 6.33 -16.57
CA SER A 199 -8.93 6.41 -17.89
C SER A 199 -7.41 6.32 -17.82
N ARG A 200 -6.79 6.72 -16.70
CA ARG A 200 -5.33 6.64 -16.51
C ARG A 200 -4.86 5.24 -16.10
N GLY A 201 -5.69 4.48 -15.39
CA GLY A 201 -5.46 3.08 -15.05
C GLY A 201 -4.27 2.77 -14.12
N VAL A 202 -3.63 3.78 -13.53
CA VAL A 202 -2.36 3.66 -12.79
C VAL A 202 -2.51 3.74 -11.27
N ALA A 203 -3.64 4.25 -10.74
CA ALA A 203 -3.84 4.36 -9.29
C ALA A 203 -3.88 2.98 -8.62
N ALA A 204 -3.30 2.88 -7.41
CA ALA A 204 -3.31 1.67 -6.58
C ALA A 204 -4.73 1.29 -6.12
N TYR A 205 -5.57 2.29 -5.91
CA TYR A 205 -6.94 2.14 -5.43
C TYR A 205 -7.82 3.27 -5.94
N VAL A 206 -9.00 2.92 -6.40
CA VAL A 206 -10.07 3.88 -6.75
C VAL A 206 -11.34 3.38 -6.11
N GLY A 207 -11.93 4.17 -5.22
CA GLY A 207 -13.16 3.82 -4.55
C GLY A 207 -14.23 4.91 -4.65
N MET A 208 -15.50 4.50 -4.73
CA MET A 208 -16.63 5.42 -4.79
C MET A 208 -17.71 5.05 -3.78
N ILE A 209 -18.18 6.07 -3.04
CA ILE A 209 -19.32 5.91 -2.14
C ILE A 209 -20.63 5.89 -2.94
N GLY A 210 -21.58 5.07 -2.51
CA GLY A 210 -22.92 5.08 -3.09
C GLY A 210 -23.70 3.81 -2.83
N SER A 211 -25.03 3.89 -3.01
CA SER A 211 -25.87 2.69 -2.99
C SER A 211 -25.55 1.80 -4.20
N LYS A 212 -25.71 0.48 -4.06
CA LYS A 212 -25.48 -0.49 -5.14
C LYS A 212 -26.15 -0.09 -6.48
N ARG A 213 -27.37 0.44 -6.41
CA ARG A 213 -28.11 0.89 -7.60
C ARG A 213 -27.47 2.11 -8.27
N ARG A 214 -27.05 3.08 -7.45
CA ARG A 214 -26.41 4.31 -7.94
C ARG A 214 -25.08 4.00 -8.62
N VAL A 215 -24.28 3.23 -7.95
CA VAL A 215 -22.97 2.81 -8.42
C VAL A 215 -23.06 2.07 -9.76
N ALA A 216 -23.94 1.08 -9.86
CA ALA A 216 -24.12 0.31 -11.08
C ALA A 216 -24.46 1.22 -12.30
N ALA A 217 -25.30 2.25 -12.10
CA ALA A 217 -25.62 3.20 -13.15
C ALA A 217 -24.40 4.02 -13.59
N VAL A 218 -23.60 4.53 -12.65
CA VAL A 218 -22.38 5.32 -12.96
C VAL A 218 -21.36 4.45 -13.69
N LEU A 219 -21.09 3.23 -13.21
CA LEU A 219 -20.12 2.34 -13.86
C LEU A 219 -20.58 1.94 -15.28
N GLN A 220 -21.89 1.70 -15.48
CA GLN A 220 -22.43 1.40 -16.80
C GLN A 220 -22.26 2.57 -17.76
N HIS A 221 -22.56 3.81 -17.33
CA HIS A 221 -22.36 5.00 -18.17
C HIS A 221 -20.88 5.16 -18.58
N LEU A 222 -19.93 4.91 -17.67
CA LEU A 222 -18.50 4.98 -18.00
C LEU A 222 -18.11 3.96 -19.08
N ILE A 223 -18.68 2.76 -19.04
CA ILE A 223 -18.47 1.72 -20.07
C ILE A 223 -19.12 2.14 -21.40
N ASP A 224 -20.35 2.63 -21.36
CA ASP A 224 -21.10 3.06 -22.56
C ASP A 224 -20.39 4.24 -23.25
N ASP A 225 -19.70 5.08 -22.49
CA ASP A 225 -18.87 6.18 -22.96
C ASP A 225 -17.45 5.75 -23.42
N GLY A 226 -17.18 4.45 -23.45
CA GLY A 226 -15.98 3.88 -24.07
C GLY A 226 -14.78 3.67 -23.14
N LEU A 227 -14.94 3.75 -21.81
CA LEU A 227 -13.89 3.35 -20.90
C LEU A 227 -13.71 1.81 -20.90
N ASP A 228 -12.48 1.36 -20.72
CA ASP A 228 -12.17 -0.07 -20.61
C ASP A 228 -12.99 -0.73 -19.49
N PRO A 229 -13.85 -1.72 -19.81
CA PRO A 229 -14.67 -2.40 -18.80
C PRO A 229 -13.86 -3.06 -17.68
N GLU A 230 -12.64 -3.52 -17.96
CA GLU A 230 -11.78 -4.12 -16.94
C GLU A 230 -11.24 -3.04 -15.98
N ALA A 231 -10.90 -1.86 -16.47
CA ALA A 231 -10.51 -0.74 -15.63
C ALA A 231 -11.68 -0.26 -14.74
N VAL A 232 -12.88 -0.18 -15.31
CA VAL A 232 -14.10 0.20 -14.58
C VAL A 232 -14.43 -0.83 -13.48
N ARG A 233 -14.30 -2.14 -13.74
CA ARG A 233 -14.57 -3.20 -12.74
C ARG A 233 -13.60 -3.20 -11.57
N ARG A 234 -12.43 -2.58 -11.71
CA ARG A 234 -11.47 -2.42 -10.61
C ARG A 234 -11.84 -1.33 -9.60
N VAL A 235 -12.86 -0.53 -9.89
CA VAL A 235 -13.36 0.47 -8.93
C VAL A 235 -14.03 -0.22 -7.75
N HIS A 236 -13.54 0.05 -6.54
CA HIS A 236 -14.09 -0.45 -5.29
C HIS A 236 -15.40 0.26 -4.97
N THR A 237 -16.51 -0.47 -5.06
CA THR A 237 -17.82 0.15 -4.90
C THR A 237 -18.93 -0.90 -4.67
N PRO A 238 -19.83 -0.72 -3.69
CA PRO A 238 -19.75 0.30 -2.65
C PRO A 238 -18.44 0.24 -1.87
N ILE A 239 -17.87 1.42 -1.58
CA ILE A 239 -16.57 1.54 -0.91
C ILE A 239 -16.64 1.15 0.57
N GLY A 240 -15.59 0.53 1.09
CA GLY A 240 -15.41 0.22 2.50
C GLY A 240 -15.74 -1.22 2.88
N LEU A 241 -15.16 -1.68 3.98
CA LEU A 241 -15.47 -2.99 4.56
C LEU A 241 -16.84 -2.97 5.23
N ASP A 242 -17.57 -4.07 5.14
CA ASP A 242 -18.85 -4.26 5.85
C ASP A 242 -18.59 -4.46 7.35
N ILE A 243 -18.68 -3.37 8.10
CA ILE A 243 -18.55 -3.33 9.56
C ILE A 243 -19.81 -2.79 10.25
N GLY A 244 -20.91 -2.58 9.51
CA GLY A 244 -22.15 -2.00 10.02
C GLY A 244 -22.03 -0.50 10.29
N ALA A 245 -21.19 0.25 9.56
CA ALA A 245 -20.96 1.68 9.74
C ALA A 245 -22.19 2.51 9.37
N GLU A 246 -22.57 3.48 10.22
CA GLU A 246 -23.72 4.37 10.03
C GLU A 246 -23.32 5.85 10.04
N THR A 247 -22.43 6.27 10.97
CA THR A 247 -21.99 7.68 11.07
C THR A 247 -20.90 8.00 10.02
N PRO A 248 -20.70 9.27 9.67
CA PRO A 248 -19.62 9.66 8.77
C PRO A 248 -18.24 9.18 9.21
N GLU A 249 -17.96 9.19 10.51
CA GLU A 249 -16.72 8.75 11.11
C GLU A 249 -16.56 7.23 11.01
N GLU A 250 -17.61 6.45 11.27
CA GLU A 250 -17.60 4.99 11.10
C GLU A 250 -17.44 4.58 9.63
N ILE A 251 -18.12 5.30 8.72
CA ILE A 251 -17.97 5.11 7.27
C ILE A 251 -16.51 5.39 6.85
N ALA A 252 -15.90 6.44 7.38
CA ALA A 252 -14.49 6.74 7.10
C ALA A 252 -13.56 5.63 7.63
N VAL A 253 -13.83 5.05 8.79
CA VAL A 253 -13.10 3.88 9.32
C VAL A 253 -13.25 2.68 8.38
N ALA A 254 -14.47 2.37 7.92
CA ALA A 254 -14.74 1.28 6.99
C ALA A 254 -13.95 1.44 5.68
N ILE A 255 -13.94 2.66 5.13
CA ILE A 255 -13.21 3.01 3.90
C ILE A 255 -11.70 2.86 4.12
N MET A 256 -11.15 3.46 5.17
CA MET A 256 -9.71 3.37 5.44
C MET A 256 -9.25 1.95 5.76
N ALA A 257 -10.11 1.13 6.39
CA ALA A 257 -9.83 -0.29 6.59
C ALA A 257 -9.67 -1.03 5.25
N GLU A 258 -10.52 -0.75 4.25
CA GLU A 258 -10.39 -1.32 2.90
C GLU A 258 -9.14 -0.79 2.18
N VAL A 259 -8.87 0.52 2.24
CA VAL A 259 -7.66 1.12 1.66
C VAL A 259 -6.39 0.47 2.24
N VAL A 260 -6.30 0.32 3.56
CA VAL A 260 -5.18 -0.35 4.23
C VAL A 260 -5.12 -1.84 3.87
N GLN A 261 -6.26 -2.51 3.76
CA GLN A 261 -6.34 -3.90 3.32
C GLN A 261 -5.73 -4.08 1.92
N VAL A 262 -6.11 -3.24 0.96
CA VAL A 262 -5.56 -3.27 -0.41
C VAL A 262 -4.06 -2.99 -0.38
N ARG A 263 -3.65 -1.91 0.31
CA ARG A 263 -2.24 -1.51 0.42
C ARG A 263 -1.35 -2.59 1.01
N ARG A 264 -1.82 -3.32 2.02
CA ARG A 264 -1.03 -4.31 2.77
C ARG A 264 -1.30 -5.77 2.40
N GLY A 265 -2.22 -6.02 1.46
CA GLY A 265 -2.62 -7.38 1.07
C GLY A 265 -3.30 -8.14 2.21
N GLY A 266 -4.02 -7.45 3.08
CA GLY A 266 -4.75 -8.04 4.20
C GLY A 266 -6.00 -8.78 3.71
N SER A 267 -6.53 -9.70 4.55
CA SER A 267 -7.76 -10.46 4.23
C SER A 267 -9.05 -9.79 4.67
N GLY A 268 -8.99 -8.72 5.45
CA GLY A 268 -10.16 -8.08 6.09
C GLY A 268 -10.83 -8.94 7.17
N ARG A 269 -10.33 -10.15 7.42
CA ARG A 269 -10.90 -11.09 8.41
C ARG A 269 -10.45 -10.77 9.83
N PRO A 270 -11.26 -11.10 10.86
CA PRO A 270 -10.85 -10.98 12.25
C PRO A 270 -9.54 -11.71 12.53
N MET A 271 -8.60 -11.06 13.23
CA MET A 271 -7.26 -11.61 13.50
C MET A 271 -7.28 -12.97 14.21
N ARG A 272 -8.29 -13.25 15.03
CA ARG A 272 -8.49 -14.56 15.67
C ARG A 272 -8.63 -15.70 14.66
N GLU A 273 -9.20 -15.44 13.48
CA GLU A 273 -9.39 -16.41 12.41
C GLU A 273 -8.12 -16.58 11.57
N VAL A 274 -7.44 -15.48 11.25
CA VAL A 274 -6.19 -15.48 10.48
C VAL A 274 -5.06 -16.20 11.24
N LYS A 275 -4.94 -16.01 12.57
CA LYS A 275 -3.92 -16.68 13.40
C LYS A 275 -4.11 -18.18 13.46
N LYS A 276 -5.35 -18.69 13.47
CA LYS A 276 -5.63 -20.14 13.44
C LYS A 276 -5.13 -20.77 12.13
N ALA A 277 -5.39 -20.15 10.99
CA ALA A 277 -4.93 -20.64 9.68
C ALA A 277 -3.40 -20.73 9.57
N ARG A 278 -2.65 -19.77 10.16
CA ARG A 278 -1.18 -19.78 10.16
C ARG A 278 -0.55 -20.81 11.09
N ARG A 279 -1.28 -21.36 12.06
CA ARG A 279 -0.76 -22.34 13.04
C ARG A 279 -1.03 -23.79 12.68
N GLY A 280 -1.69 -24.08 11.55
CA GLY A 280 -2.01 -25.45 11.14
C GLY A 280 -2.90 -26.24 12.13
N VAL A 281 -3.55 -25.53 13.07
CA VAL A 281 -4.47 -26.15 14.03
C VAL A 281 -5.85 -26.20 13.38
N ALA A 282 -6.31 -27.40 13.06
CA ALA A 282 -7.68 -27.63 12.65
C ALA A 282 -8.65 -27.03 13.69
N PRO A 283 -9.79 -26.45 13.26
CA PRO A 283 -10.79 -25.97 14.22
C PRO A 283 -11.25 -27.16 15.06
N ALA A 284 -11.24 -26.99 16.39
CA ALA A 284 -11.84 -27.96 17.28
C ALA A 284 -13.31 -28.13 16.87
N GLU A 285 -13.72 -29.34 16.52
CA GLU A 285 -15.12 -29.69 16.30
C GLU A 285 -15.91 -29.29 17.54
N ARG A 286 -16.99 -28.52 17.33
CA ARG A 286 -17.94 -28.25 18.41
C ARG A 286 -18.56 -29.60 18.78
N VAL A 287 -18.29 -30.01 20.01
CA VAL A 287 -19.05 -31.11 20.62
C VAL A 287 -20.49 -30.60 20.69
N PRO A 288 -21.49 -31.32 20.11
CA PRO A 288 -22.89 -30.97 20.30
C PRO A 288 -23.21 -31.10 21.79
N GLU A 289 -23.75 -30.07 22.40
CA GLU A 289 -24.38 -30.16 23.70
C GLU A 289 -25.56 -31.15 23.55
N GLY A 290 -25.42 -32.31 24.17
CA GLY A 290 -26.48 -33.29 24.24
C GLY A 290 -27.62 -32.78 25.14
N ASP A 291 -28.86 -33.14 24.77
CA ASP A 291 -30.14 -32.90 25.46
C ASP A 291 -30.15 -33.31 26.94
#